data_8c98a363403952a94ffc86eed0cc0671
#
_entry.id   8c98a363403952a94ffc86eed0cc0671
#
_cell.length_a   1.000
_cell.length_b   1.000
_cell.length_c   1.000
_cell.angle_alpha   90.00
_cell.angle_beta   90.00
_cell.angle_gamma   90.00
#
_symmetry.space_group_name_H-M   'P 1'
#
loop_
_entity.id
_entity.type
_entity.pdbx_description
1 polymer ?
#
loop_
_entity_poly.entity_id
_entity_poly.type
_entity_poly.pdbx_seq_one_letter_code
_entity_poly.pdbx_strand_id
1 'polypeptide(L)'
;MTIPNVTHDWGVLKETVVGRVIDFTFPAELAAGVPASLGFLPERTRQNMPRWAGKLWSQADPEGYERCVEQVEGLAGFLTARGVGVHRPRALTDSELNLYGGGFSMQTFVRDPMIVVGDRVIEAALRLPARFKERFGVRPVIEEAEGRGARCSVMPPPAPVPVADLPTARGPFLEGGDVLPMGRDILVGTGTAASDAAGAQWLERLLGDGYRVHQVPLSDRVIHLDDGLTTVREGLAVVCREQFTDGLPAPVADWELIDVSLHDAVNLLAGNSLVLAPGEVLVDERLTALAEALTARDVTVHTLPYDAVTPFAGGFRCSHHPLVRELTGCPSAGQAAGADRDRARHGAAWPGPHAVSSASAR
;
A
#
# COMPACT_ATOMS: atom_id res chain seq x y z
N MET A 1 -5.12 3.16 23.51
CA MET A 1 -4.87 2.70 22.12
C MET A 1 -3.68 3.49 21.59
N THR A 2 -2.77 2.83 20.88
CA THR A 2 -1.56 3.46 20.32
C THR A 2 -1.92 4.30 19.08
N ILE A 3 -1.31 5.47 18.92
CA ILE A 3 -1.48 6.28 17.70
C ILE A 3 -0.84 5.51 16.55
N PRO A 4 -1.48 5.39 15.36
CA PRO A 4 -0.85 4.84 14.17
C PRO A 4 0.50 5.47 13.91
N ASN A 5 1.52 4.62 13.67
CA ASN A 5 2.88 5.09 13.42
C ASN A 5 3.69 4.05 12.65
N VAL A 6 4.12 4.41 11.45
CA VAL A 6 4.97 3.57 10.60
C VAL A 6 6.14 4.41 10.10
N THR A 7 7.32 4.18 10.67
CA THR A 7 8.54 4.87 10.27
C THR A 7 9.41 4.02 9.35
N HIS A 8 9.34 2.70 9.45
CA HIS A 8 10.11 1.76 8.64
C HIS A 8 9.23 0.57 8.25
N ASP A 9 9.31 0.14 7.01
CA ASP A 9 8.50 -0.98 6.52
C ASP A 9 8.89 -2.32 7.17
N TRP A 10 10.09 -2.41 7.73
CA TRP A 10 10.62 -3.60 8.46
C TRP A 10 10.47 -3.54 9.98
N GLY A 11 9.87 -2.51 10.57
CA GLY A 11 9.60 -2.47 12.02
C GLY A 11 8.71 -3.63 12.48
N VAL A 12 8.77 -3.97 13.77
CA VAL A 12 7.90 -5.00 14.37
C VAL A 12 6.43 -4.63 14.16
N LEU A 13 5.69 -5.46 13.47
CA LEU A 13 4.27 -5.24 13.17
C LEU A 13 3.43 -5.44 14.43
N LYS A 14 2.76 -4.40 14.89
CA LYS A 14 1.91 -4.41 16.10
C LYS A 14 0.43 -4.35 15.77
N GLU A 15 0.07 -3.60 14.72
CA GLU A 15 -1.31 -3.36 14.33
C GLU A 15 -1.40 -3.17 12.83
N THR A 16 -2.39 -3.79 12.21
CA THR A 16 -2.56 -3.78 10.75
C THR A 16 -4.02 -3.88 10.34
N VAL A 17 -4.32 -3.42 9.14
CA VAL A 17 -5.56 -3.75 8.43
C VAL A 17 -5.27 -4.93 7.51
N VAL A 18 -6.09 -5.98 7.53
CA VAL A 18 -6.06 -7.08 6.55
C VAL A 18 -7.24 -6.94 5.62
N GLY A 19 -7.03 -7.07 4.32
CA GLY A 19 -8.03 -6.92 3.29
C GLY A 19 -9.20 -7.88 3.43
N ARG A 20 -10.25 -7.66 2.65
CA ARG A 20 -11.47 -8.46 2.62
C ARG A 20 -11.72 -8.97 1.21
N VAL A 21 -11.92 -10.26 1.06
CA VAL A 21 -12.42 -10.83 -0.21
C VAL A 21 -13.89 -10.53 -0.31
N ILE A 22 -14.30 -9.98 -1.44
CA ILE A 22 -15.70 -9.74 -1.77
C ILE A 22 -16.05 -10.44 -3.08
N ASP A 23 -17.28 -10.87 -3.23
CA ASP A 23 -17.77 -11.44 -4.47
C ASP A 23 -18.16 -10.31 -5.43
N PHE A 24 -17.24 -9.95 -6.30
CA PHE A 24 -17.42 -8.87 -7.27
C PHE A 24 -17.76 -9.39 -8.66
N THR A 25 -18.35 -8.52 -9.49
CA THR A 25 -18.61 -8.83 -10.90
C THR A 25 -17.40 -8.40 -11.75
N PHE A 26 -16.85 -9.33 -12.55
CA PHE A 26 -15.83 -8.99 -13.54
C PHE A 26 -16.38 -8.00 -14.57
N PRO A 27 -15.61 -6.94 -14.94
CA PRO A 27 -16.04 -5.99 -15.98
C PRO A 27 -16.44 -6.70 -17.28
N ALA A 28 -17.62 -6.38 -17.81
CA ALA A 28 -18.15 -7.02 -19.02
C ALA A 28 -17.28 -6.73 -20.27
N GLU A 29 -16.59 -5.61 -20.28
CA GLU A 29 -15.68 -5.15 -21.35
C GLU A 29 -14.52 -6.12 -21.57
N LEU A 30 -14.15 -6.88 -20.56
CA LEU A 30 -13.06 -7.89 -20.65
C LEU A 30 -13.41 -9.04 -21.61
N ALA A 31 -14.69 -9.21 -22.01
CA ALA A 31 -15.09 -10.18 -23.04
C ALA A 31 -14.43 -9.89 -24.40
N ALA A 32 -14.12 -8.64 -24.70
CA ALA A 32 -13.42 -8.23 -25.91
C ALA A 32 -11.88 -8.41 -25.83
N GLY A 33 -11.37 -8.81 -24.68
CA GLY A 33 -9.95 -8.97 -24.39
C GLY A 33 -9.48 -8.09 -23.24
N VAL A 34 -8.31 -8.42 -22.69
CA VAL A 34 -7.70 -7.66 -21.58
C VAL A 34 -6.90 -6.50 -22.19
N PRO A 35 -7.15 -5.25 -21.79
CA PRO A 35 -6.39 -4.10 -22.25
C PRO A 35 -4.90 -4.22 -21.94
N ALA A 36 -4.04 -3.68 -22.82
CA ALA A 36 -2.58 -3.67 -22.62
C ALA A 36 -2.16 -2.94 -21.32
N SER A 37 -2.95 -1.97 -20.86
CA SER A 37 -2.77 -1.27 -19.58
C SER A 37 -2.88 -2.17 -18.34
N LEU A 38 -3.39 -3.39 -18.49
CA LEU A 38 -3.42 -4.43 -17.44
C LEU A 38 -2.35 -5.52 -17.70
N GLY A 39 -1.28 -5.19 -18.42
CA GLY A 39 -0.19 -6.09 -18.77
C GLY A 39 0.61 -6.63 -17.57
N PHE A 40 0.56 -5.95 -16.44
CA PHE A 40 1.16 -6.37 -15.18
C PHE A 40 0.48 -7.60 -14.55
N LEU A 41 -0.77 -7.92 -14.93
CA LEU A 41 -1.46 -9.12 -14.44
C LEU A 41 -0.76 -10.39 -14.92
N PRO A 42 -0.69 -11.45 -14.09
CA PRO A 42 -0.19 -12.77 -14.49
C PRO A 42 -0.88 -13.26 -15.76
N GLU A 43 -0.11 -13.91 -16.64
CA GLU A 43 -0.61 -14.36 -17.94
C GLU A 43 -1.85 -15.27 -17.81
N ARG A 44 -1.84 -16.22 -16.87
CA ARG A 44 -2.97 -17.11 -16.60
C ARG A 44 -4.25 -16.34 -16.29
N THR A 45 -4.16 -15.27 -15.51
CA THR A 45 -5.32 -14.42 -15.17
C THR A 45 -5.84 -13.71 -16.41
N ARG A 46 -4.94 -13.09 -17.21
CA ARG A 46 -5.31 -12.43 -18.46
C ARG A 46 -6.01 -13.38 -19.45
N GLN A 47 -5.57 -14.64 -19.53
CA GLN A 47 -6.19 -15.66 -20.38
C GLN A 47 -7.60 -16.06 -19.90
N ASN A 48 -7.88 -16.02 -18.60
CA ASN A 48 -9.18 -16.40 -18.04
C ASN A 48 -10.18 -15.25 -17.99
N MET A 49 -9.72 -14.00 -17.84
CA MET A 49 -10.59 -12.83 -17.71
C MET A 49 -11.70 -12.73 -18.76
N PRO A 50 -11.49 -13.00 -20.07
CA PRO A 50 -12.57 -12.94 -21.06
C PRO A 50 -13.69 -13.94 -20.80
N ARG A 51 -13.41 -15.10 -20.16
CA ARG A 51 -14.40 -16.10 -19.79
C ARG A 51 -15.19 -15.72 -18.53
N TRP A 52 -14.59 -14.89 -17.67
CA TRP A 52 -15.15 -14.41 -16.42
C TRP A 52 -15.98 -13.12 -16.61
N ALA A 53 -15.76 -12.40 -17.71
CA ALA A 53 -16.41 -11.14 -18.01
C ALA A 53 -17.93 -11.17 -17.78
N GLY A 54 -18.43 -10.18 -17.04
CA GLY A 54 -19.87 -10.03 -16.70
C GLY A 54 -20.41 -11.00 -15.67
N LYS A 55 -19.58 -11.87 -15.06
CA LYS A 55 -20.00 -12.85 -14.04
C LYS A 55 -19.51 -12.45 -12.66
N LEU A 56 -20.24 -12.84 -11.61
CA LEU A 56 -19.72 -12.84 -10.26
C LEU A 56 -18.52 -13.78 -10.15
N TRP A 57 -17.54 -13.46 -9.34
CA TRP A 57 -16.35 -14.29 -9.16
C TRP A 57 -16.71 -15.69 -8.66
N SER A 58 -17.61 -15.79 -7.66
CA SER A 58 -18.12 -17.09 -7.17
C SER A 58 -18.79 -17.96 -8.23
N GLN A 59 -19.28 -17.35 -9.32
CA GLN A 59 -19.88 -18.06 -10.45
C GLN A 59 -18.86 -18.38 -11.55
N ALA A 60 -17.89 -17.50 -11.74
CA ALA A 60 -16.86 -17.63 -12.78
C ALA A 60 -15.79 -18.65 -12.41
N ASP A 61 -15.37 -18.67 -11.14
CA ASP A 61 -14.37 -19.56 -10.55
C ASP A 61 -14.70 -19.81 -9.08
N PRO A 62 -15.68 -20.68 -8.77
CA PRO A 62 -16.12 -20.95 -7.40
C PRO A 62 -15.00 -21.42 -6.47
N GLU A 63 -14.19 -22.38 -6.95
CA GLU A 63 -13.09 -22.95 -6.17
C GLU A 63 -12.01 -21.88 -5.90
N GLY A 64 -11.64 -21.10 -6.90
CA GLY A 64 -10.68 -20.01 -6.74
C GLY A 64 -11.17 -18.94 -5.77
N TYR A 65 -12.46 -18.60 -5.81
CA TYR A 65 -13.09 -17.66 -4.88
C TYR A 65 -13.03 -18.16 -3.43
N GLU A 66 -13.48 -19.39 -3.17
CA GLU A 66 -13.50 -19.99 -1.83
C GLU A 66 -12.08 -20.09 -1.24
N ARG A 67 -11.10 -20.56 -2.04
CA ARG A 67 -9.70 -20.63 -1.63
C ARG A 67 -9.10 -19.26 -1.35
N CYS A 68 -9.43 -18.25 -2.15
CA CYS A 68 -8.98 -16.89 -1.89
C CYS A 68 -9.51 -16.34 -0.55
N VAL A 69 -10.80 -16.60 -0.24
CA VAL A 69 -11.39 -16.27 1.07
C VAL A 69 -10.63 -16.98 2.18
N GLU A 70 -10.41 -18.29 2.06
CA GLU A 70 -9.68 -19.08 3.04
C GLU A 70 -8.24 -18.56 3.29
N GLN A 71 -7.52 -18.24 2.23
CA GLN A 71 -6.14 -17.79 2.32
C GLN A 71 -6.02 -16.39 2.95
N VAL A 72 -6.94 -15.47 2.64
CA VAL A 72 -6.94 -14.13 3.26
C VAL A 72 -7.37 -14.20 4.73
N GLU A 73 -8.34 -15.04 5.09
CA GLU A 73 -8.71 -15.29 6.49
C GLU A 73 -7.57 -16.03 7.23
N GLY A 74 -6.85 -16.93 6.56
CA GLY A 74 -5.65 -17.58 7.07
C GLY A 74 -4.55 -16.58 7.43
N LEU A 75 -4.31 -15.56 6.59
CA LEU A 75 -3.39 -14.46 6.90
C LEU A 75 -3.84 -13.69 8.15
N ALA A 76 -5.12 -13.33 8.25
CA ALA A 76 -5.65 -12.63 9.41
C ALA A 76 -5.50 -13.46 10.69
N GLY A 77 -5.81 -14.76 10.63
CA GLY A 77 -5.63 -15.70 11.74
C GLY A 77 -4.18 -15.85 12.16
N PHE A 78 -3.25 -15.99 11.20
CA PHE A 78 -1.81 -16.08 11.45
C PHE A 78 -1.29 -14.83 12.19
N LEU A 79 -1.66 -13.63 11.76
CA LEU A 79 -1.26 -12.38 12.40
C LEU A 79 -1.85 -12.25 13.81
N THR A 80 -3.14 -12.56 13.97
CA THR A 80 -3.82 -12.52 15.27
C THR A 80 -3.19 -13.49 16.28
N ALA A 81 -2.84 -14.72 15.85
CA ALA A 81 -2.19 -15.71 16.69
C ALA A 81 -0.79 -15.27 17.19
N ARG A 82 -0.17 -14.30 16.49
CA ARG A 82 1.11 -13.67 16.86
C ARG A 82 0.93 -12.41 17.72
N GLY A 83 -0.28 -12.08 18.13
CA GLY A 83 -0.57 -10.92 18.94
C GLY A 83 -0.59 -9.59 18.16
N VAL A 84 -0.66 -9.64 16.83
CA VAL A 84 -0.86 -8.44 16.00
C VAL A 84 -2.33 -8.03 16.08
N GLY A 85 -2.60 -6.76 16.36
CA GLY A 85 -3.93 -6.19 16.27
C GLY A 85 -4.40 -6.14 14.80
N VAL A 86 -5.47 -6.87 14.46
CA VAL A 86 -5.97 -6.96 13.09
C VAL A 86 -7.30 -6.24 12.96
N HIS A 87 -7.32 -5.21 12.10
CA HIS A 87 -8.54 -4.52 11.65
C HIS A 87 -8.95 -5.03 10.28
N ARG A 88 -10.20 -4.74 9.91
CA ARG A 88 -10.75 -5.10 8.60
C ARG A 88 -11.41 -3.89 7.96
N PRO A 89 -11.25 -3.68 6.65
CA PRO A 89 -12.03 -2.66 5.96
C PRO A 89 -13.51 -3.01 6.04
N ARG A 90 -14.37 -2.01 6.08
CA ARG A 90 -15.82 -2.21 5.92
C ARG A 90 -16.10 -2.74 4.50
N ALA A 91 -17.02 -3.69 4.38
CA ALA A 91 -17.51 -4.07 3.06
C ALA A 91 -18.17 -2.86 2.38
N LEU A 92 -17.93 -2.71 1.07
CA LEU A 92 -18.63 -1.69 0.27
C LEU A 92 -20.11 -2.05 0.18
N THR A 93 -20.98 -1.05 0.23
CA THR A 93 -22.40 -1.20 -0.05
C THR A 93 -22.64 -1.44 -1.55
N ASP A 94 -23.80 -1.96 -1.93
CA ASP A 94 -24.17 -2.15 -3.34
C ASP A 94 -24.08 -0.83 -4.13
N SER A 95 -24.50 0.28 -3.52
CA SER A 95 -24.40 1.60 -4.14
C SER A 95 -22.95 2.03 -4.38
N GLU A 96 -22.06 1.77 -3.43
CA GLU A 96 -20.62 2.05 -3.57
C GLU A 96 -19.97 1.11 -4.58
N LEU A 97 -20.30 -0.19 -4.58
CA LEU A 97 -19.79 -1.16 -5.56
C LEU A 97 -20.11 -0.76 -7.01
N ASN A 98 -21.26 -0.13 -7.23
CA ASN A 98 -21.69 0.28 -8.56
C ASN A 98 -21.12 1.65 -9.01
N LEU A 99 -20.31 2.31 -8.19
CA LEU A 99 -19.59 3.51 -8.60
C LEU A 99 -18.39 3.15 -9.51
N TYR A 100 -18.05 4.03 -10.45
CA TYR A 100 -16.80 3.98 -11.23
C TYR A 100 -16.45 2.62 -11.85
N GLY A 101 -17.30 2.12 -12.75
CA GLY A 101 -16.97 0.90 -13.53
C GLY A 101 -17.63 -0.38 -13.00
N GLY A 102 -18.79 -0.25 -12.36
CA GLY A 102 -19.64 -1.39 -11.99
C GLY A 102 -19.13 -2.17 -10.79
N GLY A 103 -19.65 -3.38 -10.61
CA GLY A 103 -19.48 -4.21 -9.41
C GLY A 103 -18.09 -4.75 -9.12
N PHE A 104 -17.02 -4.35 -9.83
CA PHE A 104 -15.66 -4.79 -9.58
C PHE A 104 -15.03 -4.05 -8.40
N SER A 105 -14.33 -4.76 -7.52
CA SER A 105 -13.50 -4.19 -6.46
C SER A 105 -12.50 -5.22 -5.94
N MET A 106 -11.31 -4.76 -5.56
CA MET A 106 -10.24 -5.58 -4.98
C MET A 106 -9.96 -5.18 -3.52
N GLN A 107 -11.00 -5.15 -2.66
CA GLN A 107 -10.82 -4.88 -1.21
C GLN A 107 -9.89 -5.88 -0.51
N THR A 108 -9.51 -6.97 -1.18
CA THR A 108 -8.45 -7.87 -0.76
C THR A 108 -7.12 -7.13 -0.60
N PHE A 109 -6.83 -6.19 -1.50
CA PHE A 109 -5.58 -5.43 -1.51
C PHE A 109 -5.76 -4.07 -0.83
N VAL A 110 -5.90 -4.14 0.48
CA VAL A 110 -6.15 -2.98 1.35
C VAL A 110 -4.92 -2.06 1.47
N ARG A 111 -3.78 -2.47 0.92
CA ARG A 111 -2.55 -1.69 0.91
C ARG A 111 -2.73 -0.36 0.18
N ASP A 112 -3.45 -0.35 -0.95
CA ASP A 112 -3.42 0.73 -1.91
C ASP A 112 -4.30 1.93 -1.56
N PRO A 113 -5.54 1.76 -0.98
CA PRO A 113 -6.44 2.88 -0.71
C PRO A 113 -6.02 3.74 0.48
N MET A 114 -4.98 3.37 1.23
CA MET A 114 -4.48 4.17 2.36
C MET A 114 -2.95 4.10 2.46
N ILE A 115 -2.36 5.10 3.15
CA ILE A 115 -0.92 5.19 3.36
C ILE A 115 -0.67 5.65 4.80
N VAL A 116 0.31 5.03 5.49
CA VAL A 116 0.76 5.46 6.81
C VAL A 116 2.26 5.77 6.75
N VAL A 117 2.63 7.03 7.08
CA VAL A 117 4.01 7.49 7.20
C VAL A 117 4.17 8.28 8.49
N GLY A 118 4.99 7.77 9.42
CA GLY A 118 5.02 8.31 10.77
C GLY A 118 3.62 8.22 11.39
N ASP A 119 3.15 9.29 11.99
CA ASP A 119 1.81 9.45 12.55
C ASP A 119 0.76 9.99 11.57
N ARG A 120 1.09 10.07 10.28
CA ARG A 120 0.16 10.51 9.25
C ARG A 120 -0.54 9.32 8.61
N VAL A 121 -1.86 9.42 8.51
CA VAL A 121 -2.73 8.46 7.80
C VAL A 121 -3.37 9.19 6.63
N ILE A 122 -3.19 8.67 5.42
CA ILE A 122 -3.61 9.32 4.18
C ILE A 122 -4.61 8.43 3.45
N GLU A 123 -5.78 8.96 3.12
CA GLU A 123 -6.68 8.33 2.15
C GLU A 123 -6.11 8.59 0.74
N ALA A 124 -5.72 7.53 0.06
CA ALA A 124 -4.98 7.55 -1.20
C ALA A 124 -5.87 7.87 -2.42
N ALA A 125 -5.26 8.19 -3.56
CA ALA A 125 -5.93 8.39 -4.84
C ALA A 125 -5.46 7.33 -5.85
N LEU A 126 -6.28 6.29 -6.04
CA LEU A 126 -5.99 5.18 -6.93
C LEU A 126 -6.19 5.58 -8.39
N ARG A 127 -5.31 5.08 -9.26
CA ARG A 127 -5.37 5.34 -10.71
C ARG A 127 -6.48 4.55 -11.39
N LEU A 128 -6.67 3.27 -11.02
CA LEU A 128 -7.69 2.42 -11.64
C LEU A 128 -9.09 2.82 -11.15
N PRO A 129 -9.96 3.38 -12.02
CA PRO A 129 -11.25 3.93 -11.59
C PRO A 129 -12.14 2.93 -10.85
N ALA A 130 -12.14 1.66 -11.28
CA ALA A 130 -12.90 0.60 -10.64
C ALA A 130 -12.50 0.34 -9.18
N ARG A 131 -11.25 0.65 -8.79
CA ARG A 131 -10.73 0.50 -7.43
C ARG A 131 -10.89 1.77 -6.59
N PHE A 132 -11.17 2.91 -7.21
CA PHE A 132 -11.29 4.19 -6.52
C PHE A 132 -12.26 4.17 -5.33
N LYS A 133 -13.34 3.42 -5.42
CA LYS A 133 -14.35 3.27 -4.36
C LYS A 133 -13.87 2.48 -3.14
N GLU A 134 -12.75 1.75 -3.24
CA GLU A 134 -12.19 0.96 -2.14
C GLU A 134 -11.80 1.83 -0.93
N ARG A 135 -11.48 3.10 -1.18
CA ARG A 135 -11.23 4.11 -0.15
C ARG A 135 -12.38 4.24 0.85
N PHE A 136 -13.63 4.04 0.44
CA PHE A 136 -14.78 4.09 1.35
C PHE A 136 -14.75 2.96 2.38
N GLY A 137 -14.20 1.80 2.02
CA GLY A 137 -14.05 0.67 2.91
C GLY A 137 -13.05 0.90 4.03
N VAL A 138 -11.99 1.70 3.81
CA VAL A 138 -10.96 1.99 4.81
C VAL A 138 -11.26 3.23 5.66
N ARG A 139 -12.23 4.05 5.29
CA ARG A 139 -12.60 5.27 6.05
C ARG A 139 -12.87 5.04 7.53
N PRO A 140 -13.61 4.00 7.97
CA PRO A 140 -13.81 3.77 9.40
C PRO A 140 -12.50 3.53 10.16
N VAL A 141 -11.50 2.92 9.51
CA VAL A 141 -10.16 2.74 10.10
C VAL A 141 -9.43 4.08 10.19
N ILE A 142 -9.55 4.94 9.18
CA ILE A 142 -8.96 6.30 9.17
C ILE A 142 -9.61 7.18 10.23
N GLU A 143 -10.94 7.13 10.37
CA GLU A 143 -11.70 7.84 11.41
C GLU A 143 -11.31 7.40 12.82
N GLU A 144 -11.13 6.08 13.04
CA GLU A 144 -10.62 5.55 14.30
C GLU A 144 -9.19 6.04 14.56
N ALA A 145 -8.32 6.03 13.55
CA ALA A 145 -6.95 6.52 13.63
C ALA A 145 -6.91 8.01 14.04
N GLU A 146 -7.77 8.85 13.44
CA GLU A 146 -7.94 10.27 13.79
C GLU A 146 -8.38 10.42 15.24
N GLY A 147 -9.38 9.64 15.68
CA GLY A 147 -9.85 9.63 17.08
C GLY A 147 -8.76 9.22 18.07
N ARG A 148 -7.72 8.52 17.63
CA ARG A 148 -6.53 8.13 18.40
C ARG A 148 -5.43 9.20 18.37
N GLY A 149 -5.59 10.27 17.58
CA GLY A 149 -4.66 11.40 17.46
C GLY A 149 -3.72 11.34 16.25
N ALA A 150 -3.97 10.46 15.28
CA ALA A 150 -3.24 10.46 14.01
C ALA A 150 -3.57 11.72 13.18
N ARG A 151 -2.62 12.17 12.38
CA ARG A 151 -2.81 13.28 11.44
C ARG A 151 -3.37 12.75 10.13
N CYS A 152 -4.69 12.84 9.96
CA CYS A 152 -5.36 12.32 8.77
C CYS A 152 -5.41 13.35 7.63
N SER A 153 -5.27 12.87 6.41
CA SER A 153 -5.35 13.66 5.18
C SER A 153 -6.05 12.87 4.07
N VAL A 154 -6.73 13.57 3.18
CA VAL A 154 -7.36 12.98 2.00
C VAL A 154 -6.68 13.54 0.77
N MET A 155 -6.15 12.66 -0.08
CA MET A 155 -5.58 13.07 -1.34
C MET A 155 -6.70 13.45 -2.32
N PRO A 156 -6.62 14.64 -2.96
CA PRO A 156 -7.61 15.02 -3.97
C PRO A 156 -7.62 14.03 -5.14
N PRO A 157 -8.74 13.35 -5.41
CA PRO A 157 -8.80 12.41 -6.50
C PRO A 157 -8.85 13.12 -7.85
N PRO A 158 -8.09 12.68 -8.85
CA PRO A 158 -8.25 13.10 -10.23
C PRO A 158 -9.60 12.64 -10.81
N ALA A 159 -10.01 13.24 -11.92
CA ALA A 159 -11.16 12.76 -12.66
C ALA A 159 -10.91 11.32 -13.17
N PRO A 160 -11.87 10.41 -13.03
CA PRO A 160 -11.73 9.04 -13.55
C PRO A 160 -11.66 9.05 -15.08
N VAL A 161 -10.83 8.15 -15.63
CA VAL A 161 -10.66 7.97 -17.08
C VAL A 161 -10.98 6.53 -17.46
N PRO A 162 -11.32 6.23 -18.75
CA PRO A 162 -11.45 4.85 -19.23
C PRO A 162 -10.17 4.03 -18.97
N VAL A 163 -10.32 2.72 -18.75
CA VAL A 163 -9.17 1.82 -18.48
C VAL A 163 -8.13 1.86 -19.62
N ALA A 164 -8.56 2.00 -20.87
CA ALA A 164 -7.67 2.13 -22.02
C ALA A 164 -6.78 3.39 -21.97
N ASP A 165 -7.24 4.45 -21.30
CA ASP A 165 -6.55 5.73 -21.21
C ASP A 165 -5.67 5.87 -19.96
N LEU A 166 -5.63 4.84 -19.09
CA LEU A 166 -4.86 4.85 -17.85
C LEU A 166 -3.38 5.26 -18.03
N PRO A 167 -2.64 4.80 -19.06
CA PRO A 167 -1.25 5.18 -19.23
C PRO A 167 -1.05 6.69 -19.47
N THR A 168 -2.07 7.38 -19.99
CA THR A 168 -2.03 8.82 -20.29
C THR A 168 -2.79 9.66 -19.26
N ALA A 169 -3.45 9.03 -18.28
CA ALA A 169 -4.19 9.71 -17.22
C ALA A 169 -3.23 10.60 -16.41
N ARG A 170 -3.72 11.79 -16.08
CA ARG A 170 -2.96 12.76 -15.27
C ARG A 170 -3.45 12.75 -13.84
N GLY A 171 -2.48 12.52 -12.91
CA GLY A 171 -2.71 12.55 -11.48
C GLY A 171 -2.98 13.92 -10.88
N PRO A 172 -2.81 14.05 -9.58
CA PRO A 172 -1.93 13.19 -8.76
C PRO A 172 -2.55 11.83 -8.42
N PHE A 173 -1.84 10.73 -8.73
CA PHE A 173 -2.15 9.39 -8.26
C PHE A 173 -1.10 8.92 -7.27
N LEU A 174 -1.53 8.30 -6.17
CA LEU A 174 -0.64 7.74 -5.17
C LEU A 174 -1.34 6.54 -4.50
N GLU A 175 -0.68 5.40 -4.51
CA GLU A 175 -1.18 4.15 -3.97
C GLU A 175 -0.21 3.58 -2.94
N GLY A 176 -0.73 2.95 -1.88
CA GLY A 176 0.09 2.51 -0.76
C GLY A 176 1.10 1.41 -1.09
N GLY A 177 0.87 0.64 -2.18
CA GLY A 177 1.83 -0.34 -2.70
C GLY A 177 3.13 0.28 -3.20
N ASP A 178 3.07 1.54 -3.64
CA ASP A 178 4.23 2.31 -4.09
C ASP A 178 4.98 3.03 -2.97
N VAL A 179 4.39 3.16 -1.78
CA VAL A 179 5.00 3.93 -0.68
C VAL A 179 5.69 3.02 0.31
N LEU A 180 7.01 3.20 0.47
CA LEU A 180 7.86 2.39 1.33
C LEU A 180 8.67 3.29 2.26
N PRO A 181 8.25 3.41 3.55
CA PRO A 181 8.96 4.22 4.55
C PRO A 181 10.26 3.55 5.01
N MET A 182 11.35 4.35 5.04
CA MET A 182 12.67 3.98 5.52
C MET A 182 13.25 5.08 6.44
N GLY A 183 12.55 5.38 7.53
CA GLY A 183 12.89 6.48 8.42
C GLY A 183 12.50 7.83 7.82
N ARG A 184 13.51 8.66 7.51
CA ARG A 184 13.30 9.95 6.84
C ARG A 184 13.25 9.83 5.32
N ASP A 185 13.71 8.72 4.77
CA ASP A 185 13.67 8.43 3.36
C ASP A 185 12.39 7.66 3.03
N ILE A 186 11.62 8.13 2.07
CA ILE A 186 10.39 7.50 1.60
C ILE A 186 10.58 7.19 0.13
N LEU A 187 10.61 5.89 -0.21
CA LEU A 187 10.59 5.49 -1.60
C LEU A 187 9.16 5.57 -2.13
N VAL A 188 8.98 6.10 -3.34
CA VAL A 188 7.69 6.15 -4.02
C VAL A 188 7.84 5.64 -5.44
N GLY A 189 7.28 4.46 -5.71
CA GLY A 189 7.18 3.93 -7.06
C GLY A 189 6.41 4.89 -7.97
N THR A 190 6.89 5.09 -9.20
CA THR A 190 6.21 5.95 -10.17
C THR A 190 6.18 5.29 -11.55
N GLY A 191 5.00 5.28 -12.16
CA GLY A 191 4.81 4.61 -13.44
C GLY A 191 3.49 4.97 -14.11
N THR A 192 3.08 4.14 -15.03
CA THR A 192 1.83 4.31 -15.79
C THR A 192 0.69 3.44 -15.27
N ALA A 193 0.96 2.52 -14.34
CA ALA A 193 -0.04 1.58 -13.81
C ALA A 193 -0.76 2.11 -12.55
N ALA A 194 -0.02 2.74 -11.62
CA ALA A 194 -0.52 3.19 -10.33
C ALA A 194 -0.06 4.63 -10.02
N SER A 195 0.86 4.83 -9.07
CA SER A 195 1.32 6.17 -8.67
C SER A 195 2.10 6.88 -9.78
N ASP A 196 2.09 8.22 -9.73
CA ASP A 196 2.83 9.06 -10.67
C ASP A 196 3.69 10.11 -9.95
N ALA A 197 4.52 10.81 -10.71
CA ALA A 197 5.39 11.86 -10.20
C ALA A 197 4.61 12.98 -9.49
N ALA A 198 3.39 13.29 -9.93
CA ALA A 198 2.56 14.31 -9.29
C ALA A 198 2.06 13.85 -7.91
N GLY A 199 1.75 12.55 -7.75
CA GLY A 199 1.43 11.93 -6.47
C GLY A 199 2.60 11.94 -5.50
N ALA A 200 3.80 11.56 -5.97
CA ALA A 200 5.02 11.62 -5.17
C ALA A 200 5.33 13.04 -4.70
N GLN A 201 5.21 14.05 -5.57
CA GLN A 201 5.39 15.47 -5.21
C GLN A 201 4.32 15.97 -4.24
N TRP A 202 3.08 15.48 -4.36
CA TRP A 202 2.03 15.81 -3.40
C TRP A 202 2.39 15.28 -2.01
N LEU A 203 2.87 14.02 -1.92
CA LEU A 203 3.32 13.42 -0.67
C LEU A 203 4.48 14.21 -0.06
N GLU A 204 5.49 14.58 -0.86
CA GLU A 204 6.64 15.36 -0.41
C GLU A 204 6.20 16.68 0.24
N ARG A 205 5.30 17.43 -0.42
CA ARG A 205 4.75 18.67 0.16
C ARG A 205 3.97 18.43 1.46
N LEU A 206 3.20 17.35 1.53
CA LEU A 206 2.44 16.99 2.74
C LEU A 206 3.36 16.63 3.92
N LEU A 207 4.42 15.86 3.65
CA LEU A 207 5.36 15.42 4.69
C LEU A 207 6.27 16.55 5.17
N GLY A 208 6.65 17.49 4.29
CA GLY A 208 7.53 18.62 4.59
C GLY A 208 9.00 18.21 4.82
N ASP A 209 9.81 19.14 5.31
CA ASP A 209 11.28 19.03 5.42
C ASP A 209 11.77 17.90 6.35
N GLY A 210 10.88 17.28 7.11
CA GLY A 210 11.19 16.12 7.97
C GLY A 210 11.53 14.85 7.19
N TYR A 211 11.14 14.77 5.92
CA TYR A 211 11.25 13.58 5.07
C TYR A 211 11.90 13.91 3.73
N ARG A 212 12.44 12.90 3.06
CA ARG A 212 12.95 12.94 1.68
C ARG A 212 12.19 11.92 0.86
N VAL A 213 11.46 12.38 -0.14
CA VAL A 213 10.71 11.50 -1.06
C VAL A 213 11.60 11.20 -2.27
N HIS A 214 11.87 9.91 -2.48
CA HIS A 214 12.63 9.40 -3.61
C HIS A 214 11.67 8.81 -4.63
N GLN A 215 11.54 9.43 -5.78
CA GLN A 215 10.78 8.87 -6.89
C GLN A 215 11.57 7.72 -7.50
N VAL A 216 10.90 6.56 -7.66
CA VAL A 216 11.47 5.32 -8.18
C VAL A 216 10.72 4.95 -9.45
N PRO A 217 11.26 5.25 -10.65
CA PRO A 217 10.62 4.91 -11.91
C PRO A 217 10.53 3.39 -12.09
N LEU A 218 9.32 2.89 -12.37
CA LEU A 218 9.01 1.48 -12.53
C LEU A 218 8.73 1.14 -14.00
N SER A 219 9.03 -0.11 -14.36
CA SER A 219 8.63 -0.67 -15.65
C SER A 219 7.11 -0.95 -15.68
N ASP A 220 6.55 -1.07 -16.86
CA ASP A 220 5.14 -1.42 -17.09
C ASP A 220 4.81 -2.91 -16.80
N ARG A 221 5.81 -3.69 -16.35
CA ARG A 221 5.67 -5.12 -16.04
C ARG A 221 5.16 -5.38 -14.62
N VAL A 222 5.20 -4.38 -13.76
CA VAL A 222 4.72 -4.42 -12.37
C VAL A 222 3.72 -3.30 -12.15
N ILE A 223 2.83 -3.45 -11.15
CA ILE A 223 1.88 -2.40 -10.82
C ILE A 223 2.47 -1.44 -9.79
N HIS A 224 3.15 -1.97 -8.75
CA HIS A 224 3.67 -1.19 -7.63
C HIS A 224 5.14 -1.49 -7.33
N LEU A 225 5.76 -0.62 -6.56
CA LEU A 225 7.12 -0.79 -6.05
C LEU A 225 7.28 -2.09 -5.23
N ASP A 226 6.27 -2.44 -4.45
CA ASP A 226 6.29 -3.60 -3.56
C ASP A 226 6.11 -4.95 -4.27
N ASP A 227 5.85 -4.97 -5.57
CA ASP A 227 5.85 -6.22 -6.33
C ASP A 227 7.26 -6.81 -6.47
N GLY A 228 8.27 -5.95 -6.46
CA GLY A 228 9.65 -6.38 -6.62
C GLY A 228 10.64 -5.74 -5.64
N LEU A 229 10.17 -5.19 -4.50
CA LEU A 229 11.06 -4.70 -3.44
C LEU A 229 10.46 -4.95 -2.06
N THR A 230 11.10 -5.81 -1.27
CA THR A 230 10.84 -6.00 0.16
C THR A 230 12.07 -5.67 0.97
N THR A 231 11.99 -4.66 1.84
CA THR A 231 13.04 -4.35 2.82
C THR A 231 12.89 -5.26 4.04
N VAL A 232 13.76 -6.29 4.16
CA VAL A 232 13.69 -7.35 5.20
C VAL A 232 14.12 -6.84 6.57
N ARG A 233 15.21 -6.07 6.58
CA ARG A 233 15.77 -5.31 7.71
C ARG A 233 16.70 -4.25 7.15
N GLU A 234 17.20 -3.37 7.98
CA GLU A 234 18.25 -2.45 7.56
C GLU A 234 19.43 -3.23 6.97
N GLY A 235 19.85 -2.85 5.77
CA GLY A 235 20.96 -3.47 5.06
C GLY A 235 20.63 -4.76 4.29
N LEU A 236 19.39 -5.25 4.29
CA LEU A 236 18.98 -6.45 3.53
C LEU A 236 17.62 -6.26 2.86
N ALA A 237 17.56 -6.50 1.55
CA ALA A 237 16.31 -6.48 0.79
C ALA A 237 16.20 -7.62 -0.22
N VAL A 238 14.95 -8.01 -0.55
CA VAL A 238 14.60 -8.83 -1.71
C VAL A 238 14.30 -7.89 -2.87
N VAL A 239 14.83 -8.14 -4.06
CA VAL A 239 14.70 -7.22 -5.18
C VAL A 239 14.52 -7.95 -6.52
N CYS A 240 13.59 -7.45 -7.34
CA CYS A 240 13.52 -7.71 -8.78
C CYS A 240 14.13 -6.52 -9.51
N ARG A 241 15.37 -6.65 -10.02
CA ARG A 241 16.07 -5.52 -10.66
C ARG A 241 15.38 -5.04 -11.93
N GLU A 242 14.73 -5.97 -12.65
CA GLU A 242 14.06 -5.67 -13.92
C GLU A 242 12.83 -4.77 -13.79
N GLN A 243 12.34 -4.54 -12.56
CA GLN A 243 11.26 -3.57 -12.35
C GLN A 243 11.72 -2.11 -12.40
N PHE A 244 13.00 -1.82 -12.18
CA PHE A 244 13.53 -0.46 -12.10
C PHE A 244 14.06 0.01 -13.44
N THR A 245 13.52 1.10 -13.99
CA THR A 245 13.96 1.65 -15.27
C THR A 245 15.26 2.46 -15.16
N ASP A 246 15.51 3.09 -14.02
CA ASP A 246 16.66 3.96 -13.77
C ASP A 246 17.66 3.35 -12.76
N GLY A 247 17.57 2.02 -12.56
CA GLY A 247 18.40 1.32 -11.58
C GLY A 247 17.85 1.36 -10.16
N LEU A 248 18.60 0.79 -9.22
CA LEU A 248 18.17 0.69 -7.83
C LEU A 248 18.05 2.06 -7.16
N PRO A 249 17.03 2.27 -6.31
CA PRO A 249 16.91 3.51 -5.55
C PRO A 249 18.08 3.67 -4.56
N ALA A 250 18.64 4.88 -4.49
CA ALA A 250 19.82 5.18 -3.71
C ALA A 250 19.77 4.69 -2.24
N PRO A 251 18.64 4.77 -1.51
CA PRO A 251 18.59 4.29 -0.12
C PRO A 251 18.85 2.79 0.08
N VAL A 252 18.72 1.96 -0.96
CA VAL A 252 18.98 0.52 -0.90
C VAL A 252 20.12 0.06 -1.81
N ALA A 253 20.78 0.97 -2.52
CA ALA A 253 21.77 0.63 -3.55
C ALA A 253 22.98 -0.12 -2.98
N ASP A 254 23.39 0.19 -1.75
CA ASP A 254 24.53 -0.42 -1.05
C ASP A 254 24.13 -1.57 -0.10
N TRP A 255 22.86 -1.98 -0.12
CA TRP A 255 22.36 -3.07 0.72
C TRP A 255 22.74 -4.44 0.16
N GLU A 256 22.79 -5.44 1.02
CA GLU A 256 22.79 -6.83 0.58
C GLU A 256 21.44 -7.14 -0.06
N LEU A 257 21.47 -7.70 -1.28
CA LEU A 257 20.27 -7.95 -2.07
C LEU A 257 20.10 -9.44 -2.36
N ILE A 258 18.87 -9.91 -2.21
CA ILE A 258 18.42 -11.20 -2.68
C ILE A 258 17.66 -10.94 -4.00
N ASP A 259 18.30 -11.29 -5.11
CA ASP A 259 17.69 -11.09 -6.43
C ASP A 259 16.62 -12.14 -6.69
N VAL A 260 15.44 -11.71 -7.13
CA VAL A 260 14.36 -12.56 -7.64
C VAL A 260 14.12 -12.24 -9.11
N SER A 261 13.68 -13.25 -9.88
CA SER A 261 13.40 -13.08 -11.30
C SER A 261 12.12 -12.25 -11.51
N LEU A 262 12.00 -11.58 -12.67
CA LEU A 262 10.76 -10.92 -13.05
C LEU A 262 9.58 -11.91 -13.13
N HIS A 263 9.86 -13.16 -13.56
CA HIS A 263 8.85 -14.21 -13.54
C HIS A 263 8.29 -14.45 -12.14
N ASP A 264 9.15 -14.61 -11.13
CA ASP A 264 8.72 -14.85 -9.75
C ASP A 264 8.10 -13.61 -9.12
N ALA A 265 8.59 -12.41 -9.45
CA ALA A 265 7.99 -11.15 -9.01
C ALA A 265 6.55 -10.98 -9.54
N VAL A 266 6.31 -11.27 -10.83
CA VAL A 266 4.98 -11.09 -11.45
C VAL A 266 4.02 -12.24 -11.16
N ASN A 267 4.48 -13.51 -11.18
CA ASN A 267 3.57 -14.66 -11.10
C ASN A 267 3.44 -15.24 -9.69
N LEU A 268 4.45 -15.06 -8.84
CA LEU A 268 4.47 -15.57 -7.45
C LEU A 268 4.53 -14.44 -6.42
N LEU A 269 4.63 -13.18 -6.87
CA LEU A 269 4.73 -12.00 -5.99
C LEU A 269 5.92 -12.12 -5.00
N ALA A 270 7.09 -12.58 -5.47
CA ALA A 270 8.27 -12.81 -4.65
C ALA A 270 8.78 -11.55 -3.92
N GLY A 271 8.61 -10.37 -4.53
CA GLY A 271 8.91 -9.08 -3.91
C GLY A 271 7.82 -8.54 -2.99
N ASN A 272 6.65 -9.19 -2.92
CA ASN A 272 5.49 -8.75 -2.13
C ASN A 272 5.31 -9.55 -0.84
N SER A 273 6.44 -9.87 -0.19
CA SER A 273 6.49 -10.57 1.09
C SER A 273 6.08 -9.66 2.25
N LEU A 274 5.60 -10.25 3.37
CA LEU A 274 5.22 -9.49 4.55
C LEU A 274 6.33 -9.58 5.60
N VAL A 275 6.92 -8.44 5.94
CA VAL A 275 7.89 -8.35 7.04
C VAL A 275 7.14 -8.20 8.37
N LEU A 276 7.34 -9.15 9.28
CA LEU A 276 6.72 -9.19 10.61
C LEU A 276 7.54 -8.43 11.65
N ALA A 277 8.86 -8.53 11.54
CA ALA A 277 9.86 -7.85 12.36
C ALA A 277 11.18 -7.78 11.58
N PRO A 278 12.17 -6.97 12.01
CA PRO A 278 13.48 -6.97 11.36
C PRO A 278 14.09 -8.37 11.29
N GLY A 279 14.22 -8.92 10.09
CA GLY A 279 14.71 -10.29 9.87
C GLY A 279 13.68 -11.40 10.15
N GLU A 280 12.38 -11.09 10.16
CA GLU A 280 11.30 -12.08 10.25
C GLU A 280 10.28 -11.80 9.14
N VAL A 281 10.08 -12.77 8.22
CA VAL A 281 9.30 -12.58 6.98
C VAL A 281 8.33 -13.72 6.77
N LEU A 282 7.13 -13.40 6.28
CA LEU A 282 6.15 -14.34 5.72
C LEU A 282 6.23 -14.29 4.19
N VAL A 283 6.43 -15.46 3.57
CA VAL A 283 6.49 -15.66 2.12
C VAL A 283 5.45 -16.69 1.65
N ASP A 284 5.09 -16.66 0.38
CA ASP A 284 4.27 -17.72 -0.23
C ASP A 284 5.04 -19.05 -0.19
N GLU A 285 4.38 -20.13 0.22
CA GLU A 285 5.00 -21.46 0.37
C GLU A 285 5.64 -21.99 -0.93
N ARG A 286 5.23 -21.48 -2.08
CA ARG A 286 5.79 -21.83 -3.40
C ARG A 286 7.17 -21.22 -3.64
N LEU A 287 7.57 -20.19 -2.88
CA LEU A 287 8.84 -19.47 -3.02
C LEU A 287 9.96 -20.13 -2.23
N THR A 288 10.17 -21.43 -2.45
CA THR A 288 11.14 -22.23 -1.68
C THR A 288 12.58 -21.72 -1.81
N ALA A 289 13.00 -21.32 -3.01
CA ALA A 289 14.34 -20.77 -3.25
C ALA A 289 14.54 -19.41 -2.52
N LEU A 290 13.51 -18.57 -2.47
CA LEU A 290 13.56 -17.33 -1.71
C LEU A 290 13.62 -17.60 -0.19
N ALA A 291 12.84 -18.56 0.30
CA ALA A 291 12.85 -18.96 1.71
C ALA A 291 14.24 -19.49 2.13
N GLU A 292 14.89 -20.31 1.30
CA GLU A 292 16.26 -20.79 1.52
C GLU A 292 17.27 -19.63 1.52
N ALA A 293 17.19 -18.72 0.56
CA ALA A 293 18.07 -17.55 0.45
C ALA A 293 17.95 -16.60 1.65
N LEU A 294 16.74 -16.39 2.16
CA LEU A 294 16.47 -15.62 3.37
C LEU A 294 17.03 -16.33 4.62
N THR A 295 16.77 -17.63 4.76
CA THR A 295 17.25 -18.44 5.89
C THR A 295 18.79 -18.47 5.96
N ALA A 296 19.46 -18.53 4.81
CA ALA A 296 20.93 -18.47 4.72
C ALA A 296 21.51 -17.11 5.20
N ARG A 297 20.67 -16.12 5.44
CA ARG A 297 21.01 -14.77 5.96
C ARG A 297 20.46 -14.51 7.35
N ASP A 298 20.22 -15.57 8.11
CA ASP A 298 19.68 -15.49 9.48
C ASP A 298 18.31 -14.80 9.56
N VAL A 299 17.49 -14.92 8.50
CA VAL A 299 16.10 -14.45 8.49
C VAL A 299 15.19 -15.60 8.93
N THR A 300 14.30 -15.33 9.88
CA THR A 300 13.22 -16.24 10.24
C THR A 300 12.15 -16.20 9.18
N VAL A 301 11.90 -17.33 8.51
CA VAL A 301 10.93 -17.43 7.42
C VAL A 301 9.70 -18.21 7.86
N HIS A 302 8.54 -17.65 7.64
CA HIS A 302 7.23 -18.31 7.74
C HIS A 302 6.64 -18.48 6.36
N THR A 303 5.84 -19.52 6.16
CA THR A 303 5.17 -19.76 4.89
C THR A 303 3.67 -20.00 5.09
N LEU A 304 2.88 -19.48 4.16
CA LEU A 304 1.47 -19.80 4.01
C LEU A 304 1.13 -19.97 2.53
N PRO A 305 0.10 -20.75 2.18
CA PRO A 305 -0.41 -20.80 0.82
C PRO A 305 -1.05 -19.47 0.44
N TYR A 306 -0.74 -18.95 -0.75
CA TYR A 306 -1.32 -17.70 -1.26
C TYR A 306 -1.60 -17.75 -2.77
N ASP A 307 -1.62 -18.94 -3.33
CA ASP A 307 -1.74 -19.21 -4.77
C ASP A 307 -3.12 -18.87 -5.38
N ALA A 308 -4.16 -18.69 -4.56
CA ALA A 308 -5.47 -18.22 -4.99
C ALA A 308 -5.56 -16.68 -4.98
N VAL A 309 -4.70 -15.98 -4.26
CA VAL A 309 -4.66 -14.51 -4.17
C VAL A 309 -3.72 -13.90 -5.22
N THR A 310 -2.53 -14.46 -5.38
CA THR A 310 -1.47 -13.93 -6.29
C THR A 310 -1.90 -13.80 -7.76
N PRO A 311 -2.85 -14.57 -8.30
CA PRO A 311 -3.35 -14.38 -9.67
C PRO A 311 -3.94 -12.99 -9.95
N PHE A 312 -4.30 -12.23 -8.92
CA PHE A 312 -4.84 -10.87 -9.05
C PHE A 312 -3.76 -9.77 -8.87
N ALA A 313 -2.48 -10.14 -9.05
CA ALA A 313 -1.32 -9.24 -8.93
C ALA A 313 -1.19 -8.60 -7.55
N GLY A 314 -1.30 -9.40 -6.49
CA GLY A 314 -1.03 -8.96 -5.13
C GLY A 314 -0.70 -10.13 -4.22
N GLY A 315 0.24 -9.92 -3.31
CA GLY A 315 0.71 -10.89 -2.33
C GLY A 315 0.35 -10.50 -0.90
N PHE A 316 1.16 -10.96 0.05
CA PHE A 316 0.93 -10.68 1.47
C PHE A 316 1.04 -9.22 1.82
N ARG A 317 1.99 -8.47 1.20
CA ARG A 317 2.14 -7.04 1.47
C ARG A 317 0.94 -6.24 0.96
N CYS A 318 0.43 -6.54 -0.23
CA CYS A 318 -0.78 -5.92 -0.78
C CYS A 318 -2.03 -6.21 0.06
N SER A 319 -2.12 -7.41 0.66
CA SER A 319 -3.28 -7.85 1.43
C SER A 319 -3.33 -7.30 2.85
N HIS A 320 -2.29 -6.58 3.31
CA HIS A 320 -2.29 -5.91 4.60
C HIS A 320 -1.81 -4.46 4.49
N HIS A 321 -2.22 -3.62 5.45
CA HIS A 321 -1.70 -2.26 5.61
C HIS A 321 -1.30 -2.03 7.08
N PRO A 322 -0.01 -1.78 7.39
CA PRO A 322 0.42 -1.57 8.77
C PRO A 322 -0.11 -0.24 9.30
N LEU A 323 -0.68 -0.28 10.50
CA LEU A 323 -1.06 0.92 11.27
C LEU A 323 0.02 1.27 12.28
N VAL A 324 0.60 0.25 12.94
CA VAL A 324 1.66 0.45 13.94
C VAL A 324 2.81 -0.51 13.66
N ARG A 325 3.99 0.05 13.48
CA ARG A 325 5.26 -0.66 13.48
C ARG A 325 6.22 -0.04 14.48
N GLU A 326 6.93 -0.86 15.25
CA GLU A 326 7.90 -0.43 16.24
C GLU A 326 9.31 -0.86 15.83
N LEU A 327 10.29 0.03 15.93
CA LEU A 327 11.70 -0.35 15.85
C LEU A 327 12.17 -0.85 17.20
N THR A 328 12.75 -2.05 17.25
CA THR A 328 13.41 -2.57 18.46
C THR A 328 14.62 -1.68 18.78
N GLY A 329 14.60 -1.01 19.93
CA GLY A 329 15.70 -0.15 20.38
C GLY A 329 15.49 1.37 20.21
N CYS A 330 14.39 1.82 19.60
CA CYS A 330 14.01 3.24 19.59
C CYS A 330 13.03 3.52 20.74
N PRO A 331 13.27 4.54 21.61
CA PRO A 331 12.29 4.91 22.64
C PRO A 331 10.99 5.34 21.93
N SER A 332 9.86 4.83 22.42
CA SER A 332 8.53 5.18 21.89
C SER A 332 8.36 6.71 21.89
N ALA A 333 7.76 7.26 20.84
CA ALA A 333 7.58 8.70 20.62
C ALA A 333 6.87 9.45 21.78
N GLY A 334 6.28 8.73 22.73
CA GLY A 334 5.73 9.29 23.97
C GLY A 334 6.79 9.85 24.96
N GLN A 335 8.08 9.50 24.82
CA GLN A 335 9.15 10.02 25.69
C GLN A 335 9.88 11.23 25.11
N ALA A 336 9.79 11.47 23.80
CA ALA A 336 10.41 12.65 23.15
C ALA A 336 9.58 13.94 23.31
N ALA A 337 8.28 13.84 23.58
CA ALA A 337 7.39 15.01 23.76
C ALA A 337 7.54 15.72 25.12
N GLY A 338 8.30 15.15 26.06
CA GLY A 338 8.54 15.75 27.38
C GLY A 338 9.67 16.78 27.40
N ALA A 339 10.63 16.73 26.48
CA ALA A 339 11.83 17.58 26.54
C ALA A 339 11.67 18.94 25.84
N ASP A 340 10.66 19.14 25.03
CA ASP A 340 10.48 20.39 24.24
C ASP A 340 9.39 21.32 24.80
N ARG A 341 8.66 20.92 25.86
CA ARG A 341 7.63 21.76 26.47
C ARG A 341 8.15 22.84 27.43
N ASP A 342 9.41 22.79 27.81
CA ASP A 342 10.00 23.77 28.74
C ASP A 342 10.70 24.96 28.07
N ARG A 343 10.85 24.95 26.74
CA ARG A 343 11.42 26.07 25.99
C ARG A 343 10.42 27.10 25.43
N ALA A 344 9.13 26.83 25.49
CA ALA A 344 8.08 27.69 24.89
C ALA A 344 7.41 28.67 25.88
N ARG A 345 7.95 28.85 27.09
CA ARG A 345 7.33 29.74 28.11
C ARG A 345 7.99 31.09 28.32
N HIS A 346 8.82 31.57 27.41
CA HIS A 346 9.31 32.96 27.48
C HIS A 346 9.26 33.65 26.12
N GLY A 347 8.31 34.56 25.99
CA GLY A 347 8.38 35.74 25.15
C GLY A 347 7.64 35.73 23.81
N ALA A 348 6.52 36.36 23.75
CA ALA A 348 6.23 37.60 23.04
C ALA A 348 4.71 37.80 22.88
N ALA A 349 4.22 38.86 23.44
CA ALA A 349 2.84 39.32 23.30
C ALA A 349 2.61 39.83 21.87
N TRP A 350 1.53 39.38 21.25
CA TRP A 350 1.03 39.85 19.95
C TRP A 350 0.29 41.19 20.16
N PRO A 351 0.60 42.29 19.44
CA PRO A 351 -0.24 43.51 19.46
C PRO A 351 -1.50 43.27 18.60
N GLY A 352 -2.66 43.53 19.21
CA GLY A 352 -3.97 43.38 18.57
C GLY A 352 -4.21 44.33 17.41
N PRO A 353 -5.21 44.09 16.55
CA PRO A 353 -5.49 44.91 15.38
C PRO A 353 -6.08 46.26 15.70
N HIS A 354 -5.51 47.31 15.12
CA HIS A 354 -6.05 48.66 15.15
C HIS A 354 -7.40 48.76 14.40
N ALA A 355 -8.40 49.31 15.06
CA ALA A 355 -9.67 49.64 14.48
C ALA A 355 -9.51 50.67 13.35
N VAL A 356 -10.04 50.36 12.19
CA VAL A 356 -10.18 51.34 11.07
C VAL A 356 -11.46 52.13 11.26
N SER A 357 -11.28 53.42 11.50
CA SER A 357 -12.34 54.43 11.62
C SER A 357 -13.03 54.61 10.26
N SER A 358 -14.37 54.56 10.29
CA SER A 358 -15.25 55.03 9.22
C SER A 358 -15.17 56.53 9.08
N ALA A 359 -14.89 57.03 7.88
CA ALA A 359 -15.20 58.41 7.48
C ALA A 359 -16.06 58.38 6.22
N SER A 360 -17.26 58.84 6.38
CA SER A 360 -18.28 59.10 5.36
C SER A 360 -18.02 60.43 4.64
N ALA A 361 -18.63 60.53 3.44
CA ALA A 361 -19.12 61.72 2.76
C ALA A 361 -18.19 62.43 1.76
N ARG A 362 -18.47 62.43 0.55
CA ARG A 362 -19.34 63.28 -0.37
C ARG A 362 -19.07 62.88 -1.80
#